data_010969dd391fb025a489df4ec9b3d1a8
#
_entry.id   010969dd391fb025a489df4ec9b3d1a8
#
_cell.length_a   1.000
_cell.length_b   1.000
_cell.length_c   1.000
_cell.angle_alpha   90.00
_cell.angle_beta   90.00
_cell.angle_gamma   90.00
#
_symmetry.space_group_name_H-M   'P 1'
#
loop_
_entity.id
_entity.type
_entity.pdbx_description
1 polymer ?
#
loop_
_entity_poly.entity_id
_entity_poly.type
_entity_poly.pdbx_seq_one_letter_code
_entity_poly.pdbx_strand_id
1 'polypeptide(L)'
;MTNTISDGETFLASRWTRGNLFFPTRIAVNSLHVSRVKPRLFGSNEESIAMAQVASVRISTGILWSEIRIESSGGTDPITSHGHRKADAQRIRDLIESYQAAGRRP
;
A
#
# COMPACT_ATOMS: atom_id res chain seq x y z
N MET A 1 -13.97 -20.23 -11.16
CA MET A 1 -13.56 -19.61 -11.12
C MET A 1 -13.11 -18.89 -10.79
N THR A 2 -12.86 -18.92 -10.62
CA THR A 2 -12.49 -18.31 -10.38
C THR A 2 -11.89 -17.44 -10.35
N ASN A 3 -11.65 -17.23 -10.30
CA ASN A 3 -11.04 -16.53 -10.28
C ASN A 3 -10.56 -15.77 -10.01
N THR A 4 -11.59 -15.78 -9.80
CA THR A 4 -11.13 -14.96 -9.68
C THR A 4 -10.03 -14.64 -9.40
N ILE A 5 -9.80 -14.38 -9.98
CA ILE A 5 -8.45 -14.21 -9.62
C ILE A 5 -8.22 -12.81 -9.25
N SER A 6 -8.01 -12.62 -8.03
CA SER A 6 -7.61 -11.34 -7.55
C SER A 6 -6.20 -11.07 -8.04
N ASP A 7 -5.98 -9.95 -8.74
CA ASP A 7 -4.65 -9.54 -9.14
C ASP A 7 -3.99 -8.65 -8.08
N GLY A 8 -4.43 -8.75 -6.83
CA GLY A 8 -3.94 -7.88 -5.81
C GLY A 8 -3.55 -8.59 -4.52
N GLU A 9 -2.83 -7.86 -3.68
CA GLU A 9 -2.43 -8.33 -2.36
C GLU A 9 -2.71 -7.23 -1.34
N THR A 10 -2.98 -7.65 -0.11
CA THR A 10 -3.24 -6.75 1.01
C THR A 10 -2.23 -7.01 2.11
N PHE A 11 -1.68 -5.94 2.66
CA PHE A 11 -0.63 -6.01 3.68
C PHE A 11 -1.08 -5.25 4.91
N LEU A 12 -1.11 -5.94 6.05
CA LEU A 12 -1.52 -5.35 7.32
C LEU A 12 -0.31 -4.82 8.07
N ALA A 13 -0.46 -3.64 8.66
CA ALA A 13 0.52 -3.13 9.60
C ALA A 13 0.48 -3.95 10.89
N SER A 14 1.58 -3.97 11.63
CA SER A 14 1.63 -4.67 12.89
C SER A 14 0.76 -3.98 13.93
N ARG A 15 0.01 -4.76 14.70
CA ARG A 15 -0.79 -4.25 15.81
C ARG A 15 0.06 -3.62 16.90
N TRP A 16 1.33 -3.99 16.97
CA TRP A 16 2.21 -3.50 18.02
C TRP A 16 2.82 -2.15 17.69
N THR A 17 2.48 -1.58 16.53
CA THR A 17 2.92 -0.25 16.17
C THR A 17 1.87 0.79 16.57
N ARG A 18 2.33 2.02 16.75
CA ARG A 18 1.50 3.11 17.21
C ARG A 18 0.34 3.34 16.23
N GLY A 19 -0.86 3.40 16.76
CA GLY A 19 -2.06 3.63 15.97
C GLY A 19 -2.66 2.40 15.34
N ASN A 20 -2.02 1.23 15.51
CA ASN A 20 -2.48 0.00 14.86
C ASN A 20 -2.95 -1.09 15.82
N LEU A 21 -3.06 -0.77 17.10
CA LEU A 21 -3.34 -1.80 18.12
C LEU A 21 -4.68 -2.51 17.88
N PHE A 22 -5.75 -1.76 17.66
CA PHE A 22 -7.08 -2.35 17.48
C PHE A 22 -7.50 -2.39 16.02
N PHE A 23 -7.10 -1.40 15.24
CA PHE A 23 -7.52 -1.26 13.85
C PHE A 23 -6.29 -1.03 12.97
N PRO A 24 -5.55 -2.11 12.66
CA PRO A 24 -4.32 -1.95 11.87
C PRO A 24 -4.62 -1.41 10.49
N THR A 25 -3.76 -0.50 10.04
CA THR A 25 -3.82 0.04 8.68
C THR A 25 -3.46 -1.06 7.68
N ARG A 26 -4.14 -1.07 6.54
CA ARG A 26 -3.86 -1.98 5.44
C ARG A 26 -3.41 -1.22 4.22
N ILE A 27 -2.47 -1.79 3.48
CA ILE A 27 -2.14 -1.34 2.14
C ILE A 27 -2.60 -2.43 1.18
N ALA A 28 -3.45 -2.07 0.24
CA ALA A 28 -3.93 -2.98 -0.79
C ALA A 28 -3.36 -2.54 -2.13
N VAL A 29 -2.78 -3.47 -2.88
CA VAL A 29 -2.13 -3.20 -4.15
C VAL A 29 -2.73 -4.10 -5.21
N ASN A 30 -3.22 -3.52 -6.29
CA ASN A 30 -3.67 -4.29 -7.45
C ASN A 30 -3.22 -3.58 -8.73
N SER A 31 -3.60 -4.11 -9.88
CA SER A 31 -3.12 -3.56 -11.16
C SER A 31 -3.63 -2.15 -11.45
N LEU A 32 -4.70 -1.73 -10.80
CA LEU A 32 -5.33 -0.43 -11.08
C LEU A 32 -5.02 0.62 -10.03
N HIS A 33 -4.90 0.21 -8.77
CA HIS A 33 -4.76 1.16 -7.66
C HIS A 33 -3.84 0.63 -6.58
N VAL A 34 -3.28 1.56 -5.83
CA VAL A 34 -2.73 1.28 -4.51
C VAL A 34 -3.57 2.07 -3.50
N SER A 35 -3.98 1.42 -2.42
CA SER A 35 -4.92 2.01 -1.47
C SER A 35 -4.42 1.82 -0.04
N ARG A 36 -4.73 2.79 0.80
CA ARG A 36 -4.52 2.68 2.24
C ARG A 36 -5.88 2.71 2.91
N VAL A 37 -6.17 1.69 3.70
CA VAL A 37 -7.43 1.59 4.43
C VAL A 37 -7.13 1.57 5.92
N LYS A 38 -7.71 2.53 6.64
CA LYS A 38 -7.60 2.60 8.10
C LYS A 38 -8.98 2.33 8.69
N PRO A 39 -9.23 1.12 9.19
CA PRO A 39 -10.52 0.82 9.83
C PRO A 39 -10.67 1.63 11.12
N ARG A 40 -11.91 1.94 11.45
CA ARG A 40 -12.26 2.62 12.69
C ARG A 40 -13.41 1.87 13.33
N LEU A 41 -13.74 2.23 14.57
CA LEU A 41 -14.88 1.63 15.26
C LEU A 41 -16.16 1.79 14.45
N PHE A 42 -16.33 2.96 13.81
CA PHE A 42 -17.47 3.21 12.93
C PHE A 42 -16.94 3.61 11.56
N GLY A 43 -16.93 2.64 10.63
CA GLY A 43 -16.51 2.90 9.27
C GLY A 43 -15.01 2.74 9.05
N SER A 44 -14.51 3.42 8.03
CA SER A 44 -13.09 3.38 7.69
C SER A 44 -12.71 4.63 6.89
N ASN A 45 -11.41 4.94 6.90
CA ASN A 45 -10.85 5.92 5.98
C ASN A 45 -10.07 5.18 4.90
N GLU A 46 -10.29 5.58 3.66
CA GLU A 46 -9.59 4.98 2.55
C GLU A 46 -8.98 6.07 1.68
N GLU A 47 -7.72 5.88 1.30
CA GLU A 47 -7.01 6.74 0.36
C GLU A 47 -6.52 5.86 -0.77
N SER A 48 -6.59 6.35 -2.00
CA SER A 48 -6.25 5.54 -3.16
C SER A 48 -5.54 6.38 -4.21
N ILE A 49 -4.53 5.79 -4.85
CA ILE A 49 -3.82 6.40 -5.96
C ILE A 49 -3.88 5.42 -7.13
N ALA A 50 -4.30 5.91 -8.29
CA ALA A 50 -4.30 5.09 -9.50
C ALA A 50 -2.87 4.66 -9.82
N MET A 51 -2.71 3.40 -10.19
CA MET A 51 -1.38 2.83 -10.44
C MET A 51 -0.61 3.64 -11.48
N ALA A 52 -1.30 4.14 -12.50
CA ALA A 52 -0.67 4.95 -13.54
C ALA A 52 -0.14 6.28 -13.02
N GLN A 53 -0.58 6.73 -11.85
CA GLN A 53 -0.19 8.02 -11.29
C GLN A 53 0.74 7.90 -10.10
N VAL A 54 1.19 6.71 -9.76
CA VAL A 54 2.19 6.57 -8.71
C VAL A 54 3.52 7.10 -9.24
N ALA A 55 4.05 8.12 -8.57
CA ALA A 55 5.31 8.75 -8.99
C ALA A 55 6.51 8.11 -8.33
N SER A 56 6.39 7.76 -7.05
CA SER A 56 7.49 7.13 -6.34
C SER A 56 6.98 6.35 -5.14
N VAL A 57 7.78 5.37 -4.72
CA VAL A 57 7.55 4.61 -3.50
C VAL A 57 8.81 4.74 -2.66
N ARG A 58 8.66 5.27 -1.45
CA ARG A 58 9.77 5.40 -0.52
C ARG A 58 9.55 4.47 0.66
N ILE A 59 10.60 3.79 1.06
CA ILE A 59 10.57 2.90 2.21
C ILE A 59 11.60 3.39 3.19
N SER A 60 11.16 3.74 4.40
CA SER A 60 12.05 4.09 5.50
C SER A 60 12.05 2.92 6.46
N THR A 61 13.19 2.27 6.59
CA THR A 61 13.32 1.06 7.39
C THR A 61 13.92 1.39 8.74
N GLY A 62 13.16 1.11 9.80
CA GLY A 62 13.65 1.22 11.16
C GLY A 62 14.22 -0.12 11.64
N ILE A 63 14.32 -0.28 12.95
CA ILE A 63 14.87 -1.50 13.53
C ILE A 63 13.95 -2.69 13.29
N LEU A 64 12.65 -2.53 13.58
CA LEU A 64 11.68 -3.62 13.49
C LEU A 64 10.69 -3.45 12.35
N TRP A 65 10.33 -2.20 12.03
CA TRP A 65 9.23 -1.91 11.12
C TRP A 65 9.66 -0.94 10.05
N SER A 66 8.89 -0.90 8.97
CA SER A 66 9.12 0.03 7.87
C SER A 66 7.94 0.96 7.71
N GLU A 67 8.23 2.17 7.27
CA GLU A 67 7.24 3.14 6.82
C GLU A 67 7.27 3.18 5.31
N ILE A 68 6.09 3.27 4.70
CA ILE A 68 5.93 3.33 3.25
C ILE A 68 5.28 4.66 2.92
N ARG A 69 5.86 5.36 1.94
CA ARG A 69 5.28 6.58 1.42
C ARG A 69 5.16 6.46 -0.09
N ILE A 70 3.93 6.62 -0.58
CA ILE A 70 3.63 6.49 -2.01
C ILE A 70 3.17 7.86 -2.50
N GLU A 71 3.92 8.42 -3.44
CA GLU A 71 3.67 9.76 -3.95
C GLU A 71 3.02 9.69 -5.33
N SER A 72 2.09 10.62 -5.57
CA SER A 72 1.32 10.70 -6.81
C SER A 72 1.83 11.82 -7.69
N SER A 73 1.85 11.59 -8.98
CA SER A 73 2.15 12.64 -9.96
C SER A 73 0.93 13.48 -10.29
N GLY A 74 -0.26 13.06 -9.86
CA GLY A 74 -1.51 13.72 -10.24
C GLY A 74 -2.03 14.74 -9.24
N GLY A 75 -1.24 15.15 -8.26
CA GLY A 75 -1.68 16.13 -7.28
C GLY A 75 -2.47 15.56 -6.12
N THR A 76 -2.69 14.26 -6.10
CA THR A 76 -3.30 13.58 -4.96
C THR A 76 -2.31 13.54 -3.79
N ASP A 77 -2.82 13.67 -2.59
CA ASP A 77 -1.98 13.61 -1.40
C ASP A 77 -1.25 12.27 -1.33
N PRO A 78 -0.01 12.25 -0.83
CA PRO A 78 0.72 11.00 -0.68
C PRO A 78 0.03 10.06 0.31
N ILE A 79 0.19 8.77 0.07
CA ILE A 79 -0.23 7.75 1.01
C ILE A 79 0.97 7.42 1.89
N THR A 80 0.80 7.51 3.20
CA THR A 80 1.84 7.16 4.16
C THR A 80 1.28 6.11 5.11
N SER A 81 2.02 5.04 5.33
CA SER A 81 1.62 4.00 6.27
C SER A 81 2.86 3.48 6.98
N HIS A 82 2.75 3.23 8.27
CA HIS A 82 3.88 2.76 9.05
C HIS A 82 3.54 1.47 9.78
N GLY A 83 4.57 0.82 10.31
CA GLY A 83 4.38 -0.39 11.09
C GLY A 83 4.31 -1.66 10.24
N HIS A 84 4.77 -1.59 9.00
CA HIS A 84 4.79 -2.77 8.13
C HIS A 84 6.06 -3.56 8.34
N ARG A 85 5.98 -4.87 8.15
CA ARG A 85 7.17 -5.72 8.15
C ARG A 85 8.07 -5.32 6.98
N LYS A 86 9.36 -5.43 7.18
CA LYS A 86 10.33 -5.05 6.15
C LYS A 86 10.11 -5.82 4.85
N ALA A 87 9.84 -7.12 4.96
CA ALA A 87 9.57 -7.96 3.79
C ALA A 87 8.30 -7.51 3.06
N ASP A 88 7.27 -7.13 3.81
CA ASP A 88 6.02 -6.64 3.22
C ASP A 88 6.23 -5.31 2.50
N ALA A 89 7.02 -4.41 3.08
CA ALA A 89 7.32 -3.13 2.43
C ALA A 89 8.04 -3.34 1.11
N GLN A 90 9.02 -4.25 1.07
CA GLN A 90 9.71 -4.59 -0.17
C GLN A 90 8.74 -5.21 -1.17
N ARG A 91 7.87 -6.08 -0.71
CA ARG A 91 6.88 -6.73 -1.59
C ARG A 91 5.92 -5.71 -2.20
N ILE A 92 5.47 -4.73 -1.41
CA ILE A 92 4.61 -3.66 -1.90
C ILE A 92 5.30 -2.89 -3.02
N ARG A 93 6.56 -2.51 -2.81
CA ARG A 93 7.30 -1.79 -3.84
C ARG A 93 7.46 -2.63 -5.10
N ASP A 94 7.82 -3.89 -4.93
CA ASP A 94 8.02 -4.79 -6.08
C ASP A 94 6.73 -4.97 -6.87
N LEU A 95 5.60 -5.10 -6.20
CA LEU A 95 4.29 -5.21 -6.87
C LEU A 95 3.97 -3.95 -7.66
N ILE A 96 4.17 -2.78 -7.04
CA ILE A 96 3.89 -1.51 -7.72
C ILE A 96 4.76 -1.38 -8.97
N GLU A 97 6.05 -1.66 -8.84
CA GLU A 97 6.96 -1.58 -9.99
C GLU A 97 6.56 -2.57 -11.08
N SER A 98 6.16 -3.76 -10.68
CA SER A 98 5.74 -4.79 -11.63
C SER A 98 4.47 -4.39 -12.38
N TYR A 99 3.48 -3.87 -11.67
CA TYR A 99 2.24 -3.43 -12.31
C TYR A 99 2.48 -2.24 -13.23
N GLN A 100 3.35 -1.31 -12.82
CA GLN A 100 3.67 -0.17 -13.67
C GLN A 100 4.40 -0.59 -14.92
N ALA A 101 5.33 -1.53 -14.81
CA ALA A 101 6.05 -2.05 -15.96
C ALA A 101 5.08 -2.73 -16.94
N ALA A 102 4.13 -3.51 -16.43
CA ALA A 102 3.13 -4.16 -17.26
C ALA A 102 2.24 -3.15 -17.97
N GLY A 103 1.86 -2.08 -17.27
CA GLY A 103 1.01 -1.03 -17.85
C GLY A 103 1.68 -0.20 -18.91
N ARG A 104 3.00 -0.21 -19.00
CA ARG A 104 3.74 0.54 -20.03
C ARG A 104 3.96 -0.26 -21.30
N ARG A 105 3.63 -1.52 -21.31
CA ARG A 105 3.79 -2.34 -22.50
C ARG A 105 2.75 -1.94 -23.54
N PRO A 106 3.18 -1.78 -24.79
CA PRO A 106 2.25 -1.47 -25.88
C PRO A 106 1.33 -2.66 -26.17
#